data_e7210d719815293cf68a339a40f7e1c4
#
_entry.id   e7210d719815293cf68a339a40f7e1c4
#
_cell.length_a   1.000
_cell.length_b   1.000
_cell.length_c   1.000
_cell.angle_alpha   90.00
_cell.angle_beta   90.00
_cell.angle_gamma   90.00
#
_symmetry.space_group_name_H-M   'P 1'
#
loop_
_entity.id
_entity.type
_entity.pdbx_description
1 polymer ?
#
loop_
_entity_poly.entity_id
_entity_poly.type
_entity_poly.pdbx_seq_one_letter_code
_entity_poly.pdbx_strand_id
1 'polypeptide(L)'
;MTRNRWWQNQLAESRLTLPVSVALFVGIRCLLLSAFDFATICWSLLCILTAAIMLQLNVEHQLLRVRSHLPESLFLLLSAILPCQESMLSPMMSALCLMAGIGLLMPCYQNRAPVMYVFHAFLFLGVGSLFVPFMLVVALFFYVCLALLMRAFSWRGFWAGVVGFLTPYWCWLMWEVCLGDVSRMLAYLSTQWQSMRADEALLISLPHVRLLLVWLLMLFLSMVGIIHYMRKRYEDKIRTRMMLYVFVYVTVLLHVAFLLYPEQRSQLLAMMPVAVSPLVAHYWATIGGRVGLVILWVAFLGWLASLLHASGWL
;
A
#
# COMPACT_ATOMS: atom_id res chain seq x y z
N MET A 1 7.26 -29.04 20.29
CA MET A 1 7.01 -27.60 20.05
C MET A 1 7.97 -26.79 20.91
N THR A 2 8.95 -26.11 20.34
CA THR A 2 9.99 -25.43 21.10
C THR A 2 9.45 -24.14 21.73
N ARG A 3 9.79 -23.89 23.01
CA ARG A 3 9.40 -22.77 23.88
C ARG A 3 9.57 -21.36 23.27
N ASN A 4 10.32 -21.22 22.18
CA ASN A 4 10.57 -19.97 21.46
C ASN A 4 9.48 -19.56 20.45
N ARG A 5 8.49 -20.42 20.13
CA ARG A 5 7.35 -20.07 19.27
C ARG A 5 6.17 -19.45 20.03
N TRP A 6 6.20 -19.46 21.36
CA TRP A 6 5.05 -19.11 22.19
C TRP A 6 4.61 -17.65 22.05
N TRP A 7 5.53 -16.69 22.10
CA TRP A 7 5.19 -15.25 21.95
C TRP A 7 4.78 -14.88 20.52
N GLN A 8 5.40 -15.47 19.45
CA GLN A 8 5.09 -15.20 18.04
C GLN A 8 3.70 -15.72 17.69
N ASN A 9 3.36 -16.91 18.18
CA ASN A 9 2.02 -17.48 18.03
C ASN A 9 0.98 -16.66 18.83
N GLN A 10 1.32 -16.20 20.03
CA GLN A 10 0.42 -15.35 20.80
C GLN A 10 0.14 -14.01 20.09
N LEU A 11 1.16 -13.35 19.55
CA LEU A 11 0.98 -12.11 18.80
C LEU A 11 0.22 -12.35 17.48
N ALA A 12 0.49 -13.45 16.81
CA ALA A 12 -0.16 -13.78 15.54
C ALA A 12 -1.63 -14.18 15.73
N GLU A 13 -1.98 -14.91 16.79
CA GLU A 13 -3.32 -15.45 17.04
C GLU A 13 -4.16 -14.57 17.99
N SER A 14 -3.55 -13.56 18.62
CA SER A 14 -4.22 -12.70 19.58
C SER A 14 -5.29 -11.83 18.92
N ARG A 15 -6.49 -11.83 19.48
CA ARG A 15 -7.56 -10.91 19.11
C ARG A 15 -7.27 -9.45 19.51
N LEU A 16 -6.29 -9.24 20.39
CA LEU A 16 -5.91 -7.92 20.90
C LEU A 16 -4.92 -7.18 20.01
N THR A 17 -4.29 -7.84 19.04
CA THR A 17 -3.30 -7.20 18.15
C THR A 17 -3.89 -6.01 17.40
N LEU A 18 -5.07 -6.16 16.81
CA LEU A 18 -5.72 -5.08 16.07
C LEU A 18 -6.15 -3.90 16.99
N PRO A 19 -6.89 -4.10 18.09
CA PRO A 19 -7.23 -2.99 19.00
C PRO A 19 -6.01 -2.27 19.55
N VAL A 20 -4.96 -3.02 19.93
CA VAL A 20 -3.70 -2.42 20.44
C VAL A 20 -3.00 -1.62 19.34
N SER A 21 -2.93 -2.10 18.10
CA SER A 21 -2.32 -1.37 16.99
C SER A 21 -3.09 -0.10 16.64
N VAL A 22 -4.42 -0.12 16.70
CA VAL A 22 -5.27 1.07 16.52
C VAL A 22 -5.02 2.09 17.65
N ALA A 23 -4.98 1.63 18.90
CA ALA A 23 -4.70 2.51 20.04
C ALA A 23 -3.29 3.13 19.95
N LEU A 24 -2.28 2.34 19.58
CA LEU A 24 -0.92 2.83 19.34
C LEU A 24 -0.86 3.81 18.17
N PHE A 25 -1.53 3.50 17.07
CA PHE A 25 -1.60 4.40 15.90
C PHE A 25 -2.19 5.76 16.30
N VAL A 26 -3.35 5.76 16.97
CA VAL A 26 -4.00 7.00 17.42
C VAL A 26 -3.12 7.73 18.44
N GLY A 27 -2.55 7.02 19.43
CA GLY A 27 -1.66 7.60 20.44
C GLY A 27 -0.42 8.26 19.83
N ILE A 28 0.26 7.58 18.89
CA ILE A 28 1.43 8.12 18.21
C ILE A 28 1.04 9.37 17.39
N ARG A 29 -0.12 9.33 16.72
CA ARG A 29 -0.59 10.48 15.95
C ARG A 29 -0.90 11.66 16.86
N CYS A 30 -1.55 11.44 17.99
CA CYS A 30 -1.79 12.50 18.99
C CYS A 30 -0.48 13.10 19.54
N LEU A 31 0.57 12.30 19.71
CA LEU A 31 1.88 12.76 20.17
C LEU A 31 2.67 13.55 19.11
N LEU A 32 2.54 13.16 17.83
CA LEU A 32 3.26 13.80 16.73
C LEU A 32 2.60 15.08 16.22
N LEU A 33 1.36 15.33 16.60
CA LEU A 33 0.59 16.46 16.13
C LEU A 33 0.63 17.60 17.15
N SER A 34 1.08 18.76 16.68
CA SER A 34 1.02 20.01 17.43
C SER A 34 -0.37 20.61 17.49
N ALA A 35 -1.27 20.24 16.56
CA ALA A 35 -2.65 20.69 16.51
C ALA A 35 -3.55 19.60 15.89
N PHE A 36 -4.78 19.46 16.42
CA PHE A 36 -5.82 18.64 15.81
C PHE A 36 -6.47 19.39 14.65
N ASP A 37 -5.91 19.21 13.46
CA ASP A 37 -6.47 19.75 12.24
C ASP A 37 -7.43 18.75 11.57
N PHE A 38 -8.46 19.27 10.87
CA PHE A 38 -9.45 18.47 10.14
C PHE A 38 -8.79 17.53 9.12
N ALA A 39 -7.74 17.98 8.44
CA ALA A 39 -6.98 17.17 7.48
C ALA A 39 -6.36 15.92 8.14
N THR A 40 -5.87 16.05 9.35
CA THR A 40 -5.27 14.94 10.10
C THR A 40 -6.30 13.91 10.54
N ILE A 41 -7.50 14.37 10.95
CA ILE A 41 -8.60 13.46 11.29
C ILE A 41 -9.01 12.67 10.05
N CYS A 42 -9.21 13.34 8.92
CA CYS A 42 -9.54 12.70 7.64
C CYS A 42 -8.46 11.70 7.22
N TRP A 43 -7.18 12.07 7.33
CA TRP A 43 -6.07 11.19 7.03
C TRP A 43 -6.07 9.92 7.91
N SER A 44 -6.30 10.08 9.21
CA SER A 44 -6.37 8.97 10.17
C SER A 44 -7.56 8.05 9.88
N LEU A 45 -8.70 8.61 9.52
CA LEU A 45 -9.88 7.84 9.10
C LEU A 45 -9.61 7.03 7.82
N LEU A 46 -8.91 7.61 6.84
CA LEU A 46 -8.51 6.91 5.62
C LEU A 46 -7.56 5.73 5.92
N CYS A 47 -6.62 5.91 6.87
CA CYS A 47 -5.75 4.81 7.32
C CYS A 47 -6.57 3.68 7.94
N ILE A 48 -7.50 4.00 8.83
CA ILE A 48 -8.37 3.01 9.48
C ILE A 48 -9.24 2.29 8.44
N LEU A 49 -9.80 3.03 7.49
CA LEU A 49 -10.60 2.46 6.40
C LEU A 49 -9.77 1.52 5.51
N THR A 50 -8.55 1.92 5.18
CA THR A 50 -7.62 1.07 4.41
C THR A 50 -7.28 -0.21 5.17
N ALA A 51 -7.04 -0.11 6.49
CA ALA A 51 -6.82 -1.27 7.36
C ALA A 51 -8.05 -2.18 7.41
N ALA A 52 -9.28 -1.62 7.44
CA ALA A 52 -10.52 -2.38 7.43
C ALA A 52 -10.69 -3.16 6.12
N ILE A 53 -10.39 -2.56 4.96
CA ILE A 53 -10.41 -3.26 3.67
C ILE A 53 -9.35 -4.38 3.66
N MET A 54 -8.16 -4.13 4.20
CA MET A 54 -7.10 -5.15 4.30
C MET A 54 -7.52 -6.30 5.20
N LEU A 55 -8.19 -6.02 6.33
CA LEU A 55 -8.77 -7.02 7.23
C LEU A 55 -9.79 -7.89 6.48
N GLN A 56 -10.73 -7.27 5.79
CA GLN A 56 -11.74 -7.99 4.99
C GLN A 56 -11.07 -8.90 3.96
N LEU A 57 -10.11 -8.39 3.22
CA LEU A 57 -9.35 -9.14 2.23
C LEU A 57 -8.60 -10.33 2.85
N ASN A 58 -7.96 -10.12 4.01
CA ASN A 58 -7.24 -11.17 4.72
C ASN A 58 -8.20 -12.28 5.21
N VAL A 59 -9.39 -11.91 5.71
CA VAL A 59 -10.42 -12.87 6.16
C VAL A 59 -11.01 -13.65 4.99
N GLU A 60 -11.40 -12.98 3.91
CA GLU A 60 -12.06 -13.63 2.75
C GLU A 60 -11.12 -14.56 1.98
N HIS A 61 -9.87 -14.15 1.80
CA HIS A 61 -8.93 -14.89 0.95
C HIS A 61 -7.90 -15.72 1.73
N GLN A 62 -7.90 -15.62 3.08
CA GLN A 62 -6.97 -16.33 3.94
C GLN A 62 -5.52 -16.16 3.45
N LEU A 63 -5.08 -14.89 3.35
CA LEU A 63 -3.74 -14.55 2.86
C LEU A 63 -2.64 -15.16 3.73
N LEU A 64 -2.91 -15.33 5.03
CA LEU A 64 -2.02 -15.99 5.96
C LEU A 64 -2.54 -17.39 6.30
N ARG A 65 -1.62 -18.33 6.54
CA ARG A 65 -1.96 -19.70 6.97
C ARG A 65 -2.64 -19.75 8.33
N VAL A 66 -2.29 -18.78 9.17
CA VAL A 66 -2.81 -18.62 10.52
C VAL A 66 -3.82 -17.47 10.48
N ARG A 67 -4.96 -17.63 11.14
CA ARG A 67 -5.91 -16.53 11.31
C ARG A 67 -5.25 -15.47 12.19
N SER A 68 -4.79 -14.41 11.57
CA SER A 68 -3.98 -13.37 12.21
C SER A 68 -4.42 -12.00 11.74
N HIS A 69 -4.40 -11.04 12.65
CA HIS A 69 -4.64 -9.62 12.41
C HIS A 69 -3.33 -8.84 12.17
N LEU A 70 -2.26 -9.54 11.76
CA LEU A 70 -0.94 -8.91 11.54
C LEU A 70 -0.88 -7.96 10.34
N PRO A 71 -1.46 -8.26 9.15
CA PRO A 71 -1.34 -7.37 8.00
C PRO A 71 -1.87 -5.97 8.26
N GLU A 72 -3.11 -5.88 8.75
CA GLU A 72 -3.79 -4.63 9.06
C GLU A 72 -3.13 -3.89 10.24
N SER A 73 -2.66 -4.62 11.24
CA SER A 73 -1.95 -4.04 12.39
C SER A 73 -0.61 -3.44 11.97
N LEU A 74 0.16 -4.15 11.13
CA LEU A 74 1.42 -3.67 10.58
C LEU A 74 1.21 -2.48 9.64
N PHE A 75 0.15 -2.51 8.84
CA PHE A 75 -0.20 -1.37 7.99
C PHE A 75 -0.39 -0.10 8.83
N LEU A 76 -1.15 -0.16 9.93
CA LEU A 76 -1.38 0.97 10.82
C LEU A 76 -0.09 1.46 11.47
N LEU A 77 0.75 0.53 11.99
CA LEU A 77 2.01 0.88 12.63
C LEU A 77 3.01 1.52 11.64
N LEU A 78 3.10 0.99 10.41
CA LEU A 78 3.96 1.56 9.38
C LEU A 78 3.44 2.91 8.88
N SER A 79 2.12 3.08 8.80
CA SER A 79 1.52 4.36 8.45
C SER A 79 1.70 5.42 9.54
N ALA A 80 1.82 5.02 10.83
CA ALA A 80 1.99 5.95 11.94
C ALA A 80 3.25 6.82 11.84
N ILE A 81 4.34 6.30 11.29
CA ILE A 81 5.62 7.00 11.13
C ILE A 81 5.72 7.87 9.88
N LEU A 82 4.72 7.81 8.99
CA LEU A 82 4.72 8.64 7.78
C LEU A 82 4.67 10.13 8.16
N PRO A 83 5.38 10.99 7.41
CA PRO A 83 5.32 12.42 7.64
C PRO A 83 3.89 12.93 7.47
N CYS A 84 3.41 13.69 8.44
CA CYS A 84 2.10 14.32 8.39
C CYS A 84 2.26 15.74 7.87
N GLN A 85 1.92 15.95 6.61
CA GLN A 85 1.78 17.27 6.00
C GLN A 85 0.36 17.40 5.46
N GLU A 86 -0.16 18.60 5.35
CA GLU A 86 -1.52 18.86 4.80
C GLU A 86 -1.72 18.24 3.41
N SER A 87 -0.64 18.15 2.62
CA SER A 87 -0.63 17.52 1.30
C SER A 87 -0.77 15.98 1.30
N MET A 88 -0.78 15.32 2.47
CA MET A 88 -0.79 13.85 2.58
C MET A 88 -2.18 13.20 2.50
N LEU A 89 -3.26 13.98 2.47
CA LEU A 89 -4.62 13.46 2.24
C LEU A 89 -4.71 12.76 0.88
N SER A 90 -4.21 13.42 -0.15
CA SER A 90 -4.19 12.94 -1.53
C SER A 90 -3.45 11.60 -1.70
N PRO A 91 -2.20 11.41 -1.20
CA PRO A 91 -1.52 10.12 -1.26
C PRO A 91 -2.24 9.01 -0.48
N MET A 92 -2.89 9.34 0.63
CA MET A 92 -3.62 8.34 1.43
C MET A 92 -4.91 7.88 0.74
N MET A 93 -5.60 8.78 0.03
CA MET A 93 -6.71 8.41 -0.86
C MET A 93 -6.24 7.44 -1.95
N SER A 94 -5.07 7.70 -2.55
CA SER A 94 -4.50 6.77 -3.54
C SER A 94 -4.10 5.43 -2.93
N ALA A 95 -3.59 5.41 -1.69
CA ALA A 95 -3.29 4.18 -0.96
C ALA A 95 -4.57 3.35 -0.69
N LEU A 96 -5.67 4.01 -0.31
CA LEU A 96 -6.99 3.39 -0.16
C LEU A 96 -7.47 2.79 -1.49
N CYS A 97 -7.37 3.56 -2.57
CA CYS A 97 -7.76 3.13 -3.91
C CYS A 97 -6.91 1.94 -4.40
N LEU A 98 -5.60 1.97 -4.11
CA LEU A 98 -4.70 0.85 -4.40
C LEU A 98 -5.13 -0.41 -3.66
N MET A 99 -5.42 -0.29 -2.36
CA MET A 99 -5.87 -1.43 -1.54
C MET A 99 -7.19 -2.00 -2.03
N ALA A 100 -8.17 -1.13 -2.35
CA ALA A 100 -9.46 -1.52 -2.91
C ALA A 100 -9.28 -2.20 -4.29
N GLY A 101 -8.42 -1.65 -5.15
CA GLY A 101 -8.08 -2.23 -6.44
C GLY A 101 -7.46 -3.63 -6.32
N ILE A 102 -6.51 -3.82 -5.40
CA ILE A 102 -5.92 -5.14 -5.11
C ILE A 102 -7.01 -6.09 -4.60
N GLY A 103 -7.87 -5.64 -3.68
CA GLY A 103 -8.96 -6.45 -3.14
C GLY A 103 -9.91 -6.98 -4.22
N LEU A 104 -10.27 -6.13 -5.19
CA LEU A 104 -11.13 -6.48 -6.31
C LEU A 104 -10.43 -7.32 -7.39
N LEU A 105 -9.09 -7.31 -7.42
CA LEU A 105 -8.32 -8.17 -8.30
C LEU A 105 -8.30 -9.63 -7.82
N MET A 106 -8.38 -9.88 -6.51
CA MET A 106 -8.29 -11.23 -5.92
C MET A 106 -9.42 -12.19 -6.37
N PRO A 107 -10.72 -11.78 -6.46
CA PRO A 107 -11.79 -12.61 -6.98
C PRO A 107 -11.65 -12.98 -8.46
N CYS A 108 -10.76 -12.29 -9.20
CA CYS A 108 -10.53 -12.59 -10.61
C CYS A 108 -9.74 -13.89 -10.82
N TYR A 109 -9.12 -14.48 -9.77
CA TYR A 109 -8.27 -15.66 -9.93
C TYR A 109 -9.04 -16.85 -10.56
N GLN A 110 -8.57 -17.25 -11.75
CA GLN A 110 -9.18 -18.34 -12.56
C GLN A 110 -10.67 -18.14 -12.89
N ASN A 111 -11.15 -16.92 -12.84
CA ASN A 111 -12.52 -16.59 -13.24
C ASN A 111 -12.55 -16.33 -14.76
N ARG A 112 -13.45 -17.02 -15.48
CA ARG A 112 -13.56 -16.92 -16.94
C ARG A 112 -14.17 -15.59 -17.43
N ALA A 113 -14.95 -14.91 -16.57
CA ALA A 113 -15.63 -13.68 -16.94
C ALA A 113 -15.66 -12.67 -15.76
N PRO A 114 -14.49 -12.19 -15.27
CA PRO A 114 -14.43 -11.29 -14.12
C PRO A 114 -14.66 -9.82 -14.50
N VAL A 115 -15.46 -9.55 -15.53
CA VAL A 115 -15.62 -8.22 -16.16
C VAL A 115 -15.98 -7.15 -15.14
N MET A 116 -16.93 -7.46 -14.24
CA MET A 116 -17.39 -6.53 -13.21
C MET A 116 -16.29 -6.21 -12.18
N TYR A 117 -15.56 -7.21 -11.72
CA TYR A 117 -14.45 -7.03 -10.77
C TYR A 117 -13.31 -6.22 -11.39
N VAL A 118 -12.99 -6.51 -12.66
CA VAL A 118 -11.96 -5.74 -13.41
C VAL A 118 -12.39 -4.30 -13.56
N PHE A 119 -13.64 -4.03 -13.97
CA PHE A 119 -14.17 -2.67 -14.09
C PHE A 119 -14.00 -1.89 -12.78
N HIS A 120 -14.45 -2.44 -11.65
CA HIS A 120 -14.37 -1.74 -10.36
C HIS A 120 -12.92 -1.61 -9.86
N ALA A 121 -12.06 -2.62 -10.06
CA ALA A 121 -10.64 -2.52 -9.70
C ALA A 121 -9.98 -1.35 -10.43
N PHE A 122 -10.21 -1.23 -11.74
CA PHE A 122 -9.65 -0.15 -12.54
C PHE A 122 -10.33 1.20 -12.27
N LEU A 123 -11.60 1.22 -11.89
CA LEU A 123 -12.30 2.42 -11.44
C LEU A 123 -11.61 3.01 -10.19
N PHE A 124 -11.29 2.18 -9.19
CA PHE A 124 -10.54 2.65 -8.03
C PHE A 124 -9.14 3.13 -8.40
N LEU A 125 -8.43 2.45 -9.29
CA LEU A 125 -7.14 2.94 -9.78
C LEU A 125 -7.26 4.27 -10.53
N GLY A 126 -8.34 4.44 -11.30
CA GLY A 126 -8.67 5.70 -11.97
C GLY A 126 -8.92 6.84 -10.98
N VAL A 127 -9.70 6.58 -9.92
CA VAL A 127 -9.87 7.56 -8.83
C VAL A 127 -8.54 7.86 -8.15
N GLY A 128 -7.74 6.84 -7.83
CA GLY A 128 -6.41 7.03 -7.24
C GLY A 128 -5.47 7.83 -8.11
N SER A 129 -5.56 7.70 -9.44
CA SER A 129 -4.71 8.42 -10.40
C SER A 129 -5.04 9.91 -10.51
N LEU A 130 -6.24 10.32 -10.09
CA LEU A 130 -6.56 11.75 -9.95
C LEU A 130 -5.74 12.40 -8.84
N PHE A 131 -5.32 11.65 -7.83
CA PHE A 131 -4.53 12.15 -6.71
C PHE A 131 -3.03 11.91 -6.89
N VAL A 132 -2.65 10.72 -7.37
CA VAL A 132 -1.25 10.33 -7.61
C VAL A 132 -1.13 9.74 -9.02
N PRO A 133 -0.51 10.46 -9.98
CA PRO A 133 -0.48 10.05 -11.37
C PRO A 133 0.23 8.70 -11.60
N PHE A 134 1.12 8.30 -10.70
CA PHE A 134 1.78 6.99 -10.76
C PHE A 134 0.79 5.81 -10.76
N MET A 135 -0.44 5.99 -10.29
CA MET A 135 -1.50 4.98 -10.38
C MET A 135 -1.82 4.54 -11.82
N LEU A 136 -1.51 5.37 -12.82
CA LEU A 136 -1.59 4.96 -14.23
C LEU A 136 -0.63 3.79 -14.52
N VAL A 137 0.60 3.87 -14.01
CA VAL A 137 1.60 2.80 -14.18
C VAL A 137 1.15 1.54 -13.43
N VAL A 138 0.57 1.70 -12.24
CA VAL A 138 -0.01 0.59 -11.47
C VAL A 138 -1.17 -0.06 -12.24
N ALA A 139 -2.02 0.73 -12.92
CA ALA A 139 -3.12 0.21 -13.73
C ALA A 139 -2.62 -0.63 -14.91
N LEU A 140 -1.60 -0.17 -15.62
CA LEU A 140 -0.94 -0.96 -16.67
C LEU A 140 -0.39 -2.26 -16.11
N PHE A 141 0.22 -2.19 -14.94
CA PHE A 141 0.76 -3.36 -14.26
C PHE A 141 -0.34 -4.35 -13.81
N PHE A 142 -1.54 -3.88 -13.45
CA PHE A 142 -2.68 -4.73 -13.12
C PHE A 142 -3.14 -5.59 -14.31
N TYR A 143 -3.03 -5.11 -15.55
CA TYR A 143 -3.28 -5.96 -16.72
C TYR A 143 -2.28 -7.11 -16.82
N VAL A 144 -1.01 -6.86 -16.50
CA VAL A 144 0.02 -7.92 -16.43
C VAL A 144 -0.33 -8.92 -15.33
N CYS A 145 -0.77 -8.46 -14.17
CA CYS A 145 -1.23 -9.32 -13.08
C CYS A 145 -2.46 -10.16 -13.49
N LEU A 146 -3.43 -9.57 -14.19
CA LEU A 146 -4.61 -10.28 -14.69
C LEU A 146 -4.22 -11.39 -15.67
N ALA A 147 -3.24 -11.13 -16.55
CA ALA A 147 -2.81 -12.10 -17.55
C ALA A 147 -1.97 -13.24 -16.92
N LEU A 148 -0.95 -12.89 -16.14
CA LEU A 148 0.07 -13.84 -15.68
C LEU A 148 -0.29 -14.50 -14.35
N LEU A 149 -0.77 -13.72 -13.37
CA LEU A 149 -1.02 -14.20 -12.02
C LEU A 149 -2.45 -14.71 -11.84
N MET A 150 -3.43 -13.94 -12.26
CA MET A 150 -4.84 -14.29 -12.10
C MET A 150 -5.34 -15.24 -13.18
N ARG A 151 -4.66 -15.33 -14.32
CA ARG A 151 -5.06 -16.14 -15.49
C ARG A 151 -6.51 -15.86 -15.90
N ALA A 152 -6.90 -14.61 -15.83
CA ALA A 152 -8.27 -14.14 -16.03
C ALA A 152 -8.37 -13.10 -17.15
N PHE A 153 -7.32 -12.96 -17.95
CA PHE A 153 -7.31 -12.00 -19.05
C PHE A 153 -8.35 -12.39 -20.10
N SER A 154 -9.22 -11.44 -20.43
CA SER A 154 -10.19 -11.55 -21.51
C SER A 154 -10.33 -10.21 -22.23
N TRP A 155 -10.64 -10.24 -23.53
CA TRP A 155 -10.81 -9.02 -24.32
C TRP A 155 -11.91 -8.10 -23.76
N ARG A 156 -13.00 -8.71 -23.26
CA ARG A 156 -14.08 -7.98 -22.58
C ARG A 156 -13.61 -7.37 -21.28
N GLY A 157 -12.80 -8.10 -20.50
CA GLY A 157 -12.18 -7.60 -19.25
C GLY A 157 -11.20 -6.45 -19.53
N PHE A 158 -10.43 -6.52 -20.61
CA PHE A 158 -9.53 -5.42 -21.02
C PHE A 158 -10.30 -4.11 -21.22
N TRP A 159 -11.33 -4.14 -22.07
CA TRP A 159 -12.14 -2.93 -22.31
C TRP A 159 -12.90 -2.47 -21.08
N ALA A 160 -13.39 -3.38 -20.24
CA ALA A 160 -13.99 -3.03 -18.96
C ALA A 160 -13.01 -2.30 -18.05
N GLY A 161 -11.75 -2.71 -18.02
CA GLY A 161 -10.71 -2.01 -17.26
C GLY A 161 -10.42 -0.62 -17.83
N VAL A 162 -10.30 -0.48 -19.16
CA VAL A 162 -10.11 0.84 -19.81
C VAL A 162 -11.26 1.78 -19.45
N VAL A 163 -12.51 1.33 -19.62
CA VAL A 163 -13.69 2.13 -19.30
C VAL A 163 -13.74 2.44 -17.79
N GLY A 164 -13.46 1.45 -16.93
CA GLY A 164 -13.40 1.68 -15.47
C GLY A 164 -12.39 2.75 -15.09
N PHE A 165 -11.17 2.68 -15.64
CA PHE A 165 -10.11 3.65 -15.35
C PHE A 165 -10.46 5.07 -15.85
N LEU A 166 -11.11 5.18 -17.00
CA LEU A 166 -11.48 6.48 -17.58
C LEU A 166 -12.73 7.09 -16.95
N THR A 167 -13.59 6.29 -16.30
CA THR A 167 -14.85 6.76 -15.72
C THR A 167 -14.68 7.97 -14.78
N PRO A 168 -13.73 8.03 -13.82
CA PRO A 168 -13.56 9.19 -12.95
C PRO A 168 -13.17 10.46 -13.71
N TYR A 169 -12.33 10.33 -14.72
CA TYR A 169 -11.92 11.44 -15.59
C TYR A 169 -13.10 11.95 -16.40
N TRP A 170 -13.94 11.03 -16.90
CA TRP A 170 -15.13 11.38 -17.64
C TRP A 170 -16.15 12.12 -16.76
N CYS A 171 -16.37 11.64 -15.53
CA CYS A 171 -17.25 12.32 -14.57
C CYS A 171 -16.74 13.73 -14.25
N TRP A 172 -15.43 13.88 -14.06
CA TRP A 172 -14.83 15.19 -13.79
C TRP A 172 -14.94 16.11 -15.03
N LEU A 173 -14.66 15.60 -16.21
CA LEU A 173 -14.83 16.38 -17.45
C LEU A 173 -16.26 16.89 -17.61
N MET A 174 -17.26 16.03 -17.40
CA MET A 174 -18.67 16.43 -17.46
C MET A 174 -19.00 17.52 -16.46
N TRP A 175 -18.45 17.43 -15.24
CA TRP A 175 -18.61 18.46 -14.22
C TRP A 175 -18.03 19.81 -14.66
N GLU A 176 -16.80 19.84 -15.18
CA GLU A 176 -16.16 21.09 -15.68
C GLU A 176 -16.89 21.67 -16.90
N VAL A 177 -17.39 20.83 -17.80
CA VAL A 177 -18.22 21.26 -18.94
C VAL A 177 -19.51 21.93 -18.44
N CYS A 178 -20.17 21.39 -17.40
CA CYS A 178 -21.36 22.01 -16.82
C CYS A 178 -21.06 23.36 -16.16
N LEU A 179 -19.85 23.54 -15.61
CA LEU A 179 -19.39 24.81 -15.04
C LEU A 179 -18.86 25.80 -16.09
N GLY A 180 -18.68 25.36 -17.33
CA GLY A 180 -18.19 26.19 -18.45
C GLY A 180 -16.68 26.45 -18.44
N ASP A 181 -15.87 25.74 -17.63
CA ASP A 181 -14.43 25.97 -17.51
C ASP A 181 -13.61 24.66 -17.53
N VAL A 182 -13.37 24.14 -18.71
CA VAL A 182 -12.55 22.93 -18.92
C VAL A 182 -11.05 23.21 -18.71
N SER A 183 -10.64 24.48 -18.67
CA SER A 183 -9.22 24.85 -18.56
C SER A 183 -8.58 24.37 -17.27
N ARG A 184 -9.34 24.31 -16.15
CA ARG A 184 -8.89 23.81 -14.85
C ARG A 184 -8.43 22.35 -14.92
N MET A 185 -9.24 21.49 -15.53
CA MET A 185 -8.88 20.07 -15.72
C MET A 185 -7.64 19.91 -16.56
N LEU A 186 -7.54 20.65 -17.68
CA LEU A 186 -6.38 20.59 -18.55
C LEU A 186 -5.09 21.06 -17.87
N ALA A 187 -5.18 22.18 -17.11
CA ALA A 187 -4.06 22.66 -16.31
C ALA A 187 -3.61 21.64 -15.26
N TYR A 188 -4.55 21.03 -14.55
CA TYR A 188 -4.26 19.99 -13.57
C TYR A 188 -3.58 18.78 -14.20
N LEU A 189 -4.12 18.25 -15.30
CA LEU A 189 -3.56 17.10 -16.00
C LEU A 189 -2.15 17.40 -16.55
N SER A 190 -1.92 18.63 -17.05
CA SER A 190 -0.59 19.04 -17.52
C SER A 190 0.44 19.07 -16.38
N THR A 191 0.07 19.56 -15.20
CA THR A 191 0.92 19.57 -13.99
C THR A 191 1.23 18.15 -13.53
N GLN A 192 0.21 17.27 -13.50
CA GLN A 192 0.39 15.86 -13.14
C GLN A 192 1.29 15.14 -14.14
N TRP A 193 1.16 15.43 -15.42
CA TRP A 193 2.02 14.87 -16.46
C TRP A 193 3.48 15.34 -16.32
N GLN A 194 3.68 16.60 -15.97
CA GLN A 194 5.04 17.14 -15.72
C GLN A 194 5.70 16.43 -14.52
N SER A 195 4.96 16.17 -13.44
CA SER A 195 5.48 15.47 -12.25
C SER A 195 5.87 14.00 -12.53
N MET A 196 5.42 13.42 -13.63
CA MET A 196 5.84 12.08 -14.09
C MET A 196 7.10 12.10 -14.96
N ARG A 197 7.61 13.27 -15.34
CA ARG A 197 8.88 13.34 -16.05
C ARG A 197 10.01 13.08 -15.10
N ALA A 198 10.88 12.13 -15.45
CA ALA A 198 12.13 11.91 -14.76
C ALA A 198 13.09 13.07 -15.13
N ASP A 199 13.26 14.01 -14.24
CA ASP A 199 14.24 15.07 -14.42
C ASP A 199 15.60 14.55 -13.94
N GLU A 200 16.60 14.51 -14.84
CA GLU A 200 17.94 13.97 -14.56
C GLU A 200 18.61 14.69 -13.37
N ALA A 201 18.40 15.99 -13.24
CA ALA A 201 18.91 16.78 -12.13
C ALA A 201 18.28 16.38 -10.78
N LEU A 202 17.00 16.00 -10.76
CA LEU A 202 16.26 15.56 -9.58
C LEU A 202 16.54 14.10 -9.20
N LEU A 203 16.91 13.25 -10.16
CA LEU A 203 17.30 11.86 -9.89
C LEU A 203 18.54 11.79 -8.95
N ILE A 204 19.44 12.75 -9.03
CA ILE A 204 20.64 12.85 -8.21
C ILE A 204 20.32 13.48 -6.85
N SER A 205 19.16 14.15 -6.69
CA SER A 205 18.80 14.78 -5.42
C SER A 205 18.49 13.73 -4.35
N LEU A 206 19.22 13.80 -3.23
CA LEU A 206 18.90 12.97 -2.08
C LEU A 206 17.58 13.43 -1.45
N PRO A 207 16.68 12.49 -1.08
CA PRO A 207 15.48 12.86 -0.35
C PRO A 207 15.82 13.41 1.03
N HIS A 208 14.94 14.23 1.60
CA HIS A 208 15.10 14.67 2.98
C HIS A 208 15.35 13.47 3.91
N VAL A 209 16.22 13.64 4.90
CA VAL A 209 16.68 12.57 5.81
C VAL A 209 15.52 11.75 6.37
N ARG A 210 14.41 12.40 6.74
CA ARG A 210 13.21 11.73 7.23
C ARG A 210 12.59 10.78 6.21
N LEU A 211 12.42 11.23 4.96
CA LEU A 211 11.88 10.41 3.87
C LEU A 211 12.81 9.23 3.58
N LEU A 212 14.12 9.49 3.62
CA LEU A 212 15.14 8.46 3.41
C LEU A 212 15.09 7.38 4.49
N LEU A 213 15.01 7.77 5.76
CA LEU A 213 14.95 6.83 6.88
C LEU A 213 13.71 5.92 6.81
N VAL A 214 12.54 6.52 6.57
CA VAL A 214 11.30 5.74 6.43
C VAL A 214 11.37 4.84 5.20
N TRP A 215 11.88 5.32 4.07
CA TRP A 215 12.05 4.49 2.87
C TRP A 215 13.02 3.33 3.07
N LEU A 216 14.16 3.56 3.73
CA LEU A 216 15.13 2.49 4.04
C LEU A 216 14.52 1.43 4.97
N LEU A 217 13.71 1.84 5.95
CA LEU A 217 12.96 0.91 6.79
C LEU A 217 11.98 0.07 5.96
N MET A 218 11.19 0.71 5.07
CA MET A 218 10.26 -0.01 4.18
C MET A 218 11.00 -0.95 3.23
N LEU A 219 12.14 -0.52 2.69
CA LEU A 219 13.00 -1.33 1.83
C LEU A 219 13.54 -2.55 2.58
N PHE A 220 14.07 -2.37 3.79
CA PHE A 220 14.56 -3.46 4.63
C PHE A 220 13.45 -4.47 4.92
N LEU A 221 12.29 -4.02 5.37
CA LEU A 221 11.14 -4.88 5.68
C LEU A 221 10.63 -5.62 4.45
N SER A 222 10.55 -4.95 3.30
CA SER A 222 10.12 -5.57 2.05
C SER A 222 11.11 -6.64 1.58
N MET A 223 12.41 -6.37 1.65
CA MET A 223 13.45 -7.34 1.28
C MET A 223 13.37 -8.60 2.15
N VAL A 224 13.25 -8.41 3.48
CA VAL A 224 13.09 -9.54 4.41
C VAL A 224 11.82 -10.34 4.09
N GLY A 225 10.68 -9.66 3.89
CA GLY A 225 9.40 -10.29 3.55
C GLY A 225 9.46 -11.06 2.24
N ILE A 226 9.99 -10.44 1.18
CA ILE A 226 10.10 -11.05 -0.15
C ILE A 226 11.03 -12.26 -0.14
N ILE A 227 12.24 -12.14 0.44
CA ILE A 227 13.22 -13.24 0.49
C ILE A 227 12.63 -14.44 1.25
N HIS A 228 11.97 -14.17 2.39
CA HIS A 228 11.35 -15.24 3.17
C HIS A 228 10.21 -15.90 2.41
N TYR A 229 9.31 -15.09 1.81
CA TYR A 229 8.21 -15.58 1.00
C TYR A 229 8.71 -16.44 -0.18
N MET A 230 9.72 -15.99 -0.91
CA MET A 230 10.29 -16.73 -2.03
C MET A 230 10.85 -18.11 -1.61
N ARG A 231 11.42 -18.20 -0.40
CA ARG A 231 11.94 -19.47 0.14
C ARG A 231 10.83 -20.43 0.58
N LYS A 232 9.72 -19.88 1.12
CA LYS A 232 8.63 -20.70 1.69
C LYS A 232 7.36 -20.78 0.84
N ARG A 233 7.31 -20.15 -0.32
CA ARG A 233 6.15 -20.09 -1.20
C ARG A 233 5.50 -21.43 -1.52
N TYR A 234 6.32 -22.50 -1.60
CA TYR A 234 5.82 -23.83 -1.98
C TYR A 234 4.95 -24.49 -0.90
N GLU A 235 5.02 -23.98 0.32
CA GLU A 235 4.21 -24.46 1.42
C GLU A 235 2.78 -23.85 1.38
N ASP A 236 2.54 -22.78 0.61
CA ASP A 236 1.26 -22.10 0.49
C ASP A 236 0.39 -22.70 -0.62
N LYS A 237 -0.96 -22.56 -0.46
CA LYS A 237 -1.91 -22.92 -1.51
C LYS A 237 -1.62 -22.10 -2.77
N ILE A 238 -1.82 -22.68 -3.96
CA ILE A 238 -1.52 -22.02 -5.24
C ILE A 238 -2.26 -20.67 -5.36
N ARG A 239 -3.52 -20.62 -4.96
CA ARG A 239 -4.32 -19.38 -4.96
C ARG A 239 -3.70 -18.29 -4.08
N THR A 240 -3.42 -18.58 -2.82
CA THR A 240 -2.78 -17.65 -1.86
C THR A 240 -1.43 -17.17 -2.37
N ARG A 241 -0.67 -18.09 -2.98
CA ARG A 241 0.63 -17.76 -3.58
C ARG A 241 0.51 -16.74 -4.71
N MET A 242 -0.46 -16.89 -5.61
CA MET A 242 -0.67 -15.93 -6.69
C MET A 242 -1.12 -14.56 -6.17
N MET A 243 -1.94 -14.53 -5.12
CA MET A 243 -2.36 -13.30 -4.46
C MET A 243 -1.18 -12.56 -3.80
N LEU A 244 -0.31 -13.29 -3.07
CA LEU A 244 0.88 -12.69 -2.46
C LEU A 244 1.88 -12.17 -3.49
N TYR A 245 1.98 -12.79 -4.67
CA TYR A 245 2.80 -12.26 -5.76
C TYR A 245 2.35 -10.87 -6.22
N VAL A 246 1.05 -10.56 -6.20
CA VAL A 246 0.58 -9.20 -6.51
C VAL A 246 1.23 -8.20 -5.56
N PHE A 247 1.22 -8.49 -4.25
CA PHE A 247 1.87 -7.62 -3.25
C PHE A 247 3.38 -7.51 -3.47
N VAL A 248 4.06 -8.62 -3.79
CA VAL A 248 5.51 -8.60 -4.11
C VAL A 248 5.79 -7.65 -5.27
N TYR A 249 5.06 -7.80 -6.36
CA TYR A 249 5.29 -7.00 -7.55
C TYR A 249 4.93 -5.53 -7.35
N VAL A 250 3.81 -5.22 -6.67
CA VAL A 250 3.44 -3.83 -6.33
C VAL A 250 4.50 -3.22 -5.42
N THR A 251 5.03 -3.98 -4.45
CA THR A 251 6.13 -3.51 -3.58
C THR A 251 7.36 -3.14 -4.40
N VAL A 252 7.82 -4.01 -5.28
CA VAL A 252 8.98 -3.75 -6.15
C VAL A 252 8.72 -2.53 -7.03
N LEU A 253 7.54 -2.44 -7.64
CA LEU A 253 7.14 -1.33 -8.48
C LEU A 253 7.20 0.01 -7.73
N LEU A 254 6.67 0.07 -6.50
CA LEU A 254 6.69 1.28 -5.67
C LEU A 254 8.12 1.68 -5.25
N HIS A 255 9.01 0.72 -4.93
CA HIS A 255 10.39 1.03 -4.60
C HIS A 255 11.18 1.55 -5.80
N VAL A 256 10.98 0.95 -6.98
CA VAL A 256 11.58 1.42 -8.23
C VAL A 256 11.06 2.83 -8.56
N ALA A 257 9.76 3.05 -8.42
CA ALA A 257 9.16 4.35 -8.65
C ALA A 257 9.70 5.44 -7.73
N PHE A 258 9.92 5.14 -6.45
CA PHE A 258 10.50 6.08 -5.48
C PHE A 258 11.88 6.58 -5.93
N LEU A 259 12.66 5.74 -6.59
CA LEU A 259 13.95 6.12 -7.14
C LEU A 259 13.81 6.95 -8.43
N LEU A 260 12.85 6.59 -9.30
CA LEU A 260 12.69 7.20 -10.63
C LEU A 260 11.92 8.52 -10.62
N TYR A 261 10.99 8.73 -9.65
CA TYR A 261 10.10 9.90 -9.59
C TYR A 261 10.33 10.73 -8.31
N PRO A 262 11.34 11.61 -8.29
CA PRO A 262 11.71 12.40 -7.11
C PRO A 262 10.59 13.29 -6.57
N GLU A 263 9.79 13.90 -7.44
CA GLU A 263 8.67 14.76 -7.05
C GLU A 263 7.55 14.02 -6.35
N GLN A 264 7.37 12.72 -6.66
CA GLN A 264 6.32 11.88 -6.08
C GLN A 264 6.78 11.03 -4.89
N ARG A 265 8.03 11.19 -4.41
CA ARG A 265 8.60 10.35 -3.34
C ARG A 265 7.75 10.28 -2.08
N SER A 266 7.24 11.41 -1.62
CA SER A 266 6.37 11.46 -0.43
C SER A 266 5.06 10.73 -0.65
N GLN A 267 4.47 10.86 -1.84
CA GLN A 267 3.21 10.23 -2.23
C GLN A 267 3.38 8.71 -2.36
N LEU A 268 4.44 8.27 -3.02
CA LEU A 268 4.77 6.85 -3.19
C LEU A 268 5.06 6.18 -1.85
N LEU A 269 5.75 6.89 -0.95
CA LEU A 269 6.05 6.39 0.38
C LEU A 269 4.78 6.14 1.21
N ALA A 270 3.75 6.97 1.07
CA ALA A 270 2.45 6.78 1.74
C ALA A 270 1.70 5.52 1.24
N MET A 271 1.94 5.08 0.01
CA MET A 271 1.33 3.89 -0.57
C MET A 271 2.08 2.59 -0.23
N MET A 272 3.38 2.66 0.11
CA MET A 272 4.21 1.48 0.38
C MET A 272 3.68 0.57 1.50
N PRO A 273 3.16 1.06 2.64
CA PRO A 273 2.63 0.20 3.68
C PRO A 273 1.55 -0.77 3.21
N VAL A 274 0.75 -0.37 2.20
CA VAL A 274 -0.31 -1.22 1.62
C VAL A 274 0.27 -2.53 1.06
N ALA A 275 1.39 -2.44 0.37
CA ALA A 275 2.00 -3.60 -0.28
C ALA A 275 3.00 -4.34 0.62
N VAL A 276 3.70 -3.62 1.51
CA VAL A 276 4.74 -4.18 2.38
C VAL A 276 4.13 -4.94 3.56
N SER A 277 3.03 -4.44 4.17
CA SER A 277 2.48 -5.03 5.39
C SER A 277 2.04 -6.49 5.25
N PRO A 278 1.40 -6.98 4.16
CA PRO A 278 1.05 -8.39 4.03
C PRO A 278 2.28 -9.31 3.91
N LEU A 279 3.35 -8.82 3.27
CA LEU A 279 4.59 -9.59 3.11
C LEU A 279 5.33 -9.74 4.44
N VAL A 280 5.40 -8.67 5.22
CA VAL A 280 5.99 -8.68 6.56
C VAL A 280 5.13 -9.50 7.50
N ALA A 281 3.80 -9.43 7.40
CA ALA A 281 2.88 -10.26 8.18
C ALA A 281 3.07 -11.75 7.88
N HIS A 282 3.24 -12.11 6.61
CA HIS A 282 3.54 -13.49 6.20
C HIS A 282 4.87 -13.98 6.81
N TYR A 283 5.90 -13.11 6.81
CA TYR A 283 7.17 -13.39 7.46
C TYR A 283 6.99 -13.66 8.97
N TRP A 284 6.33 -12.77 9.68
CA TRP A 284 6.17 -12.89 11.14
C TRP A 284 5.26 -14.05 11.56
N ALA A 285 4.25 -14.38 10.75
CA ALA A 285 3.38 -15.53 11.00
C ALA A 285 4.08 -16.89 10.78
N THR A 286 5.11 -16.94 9.95
CA THR A 286 5.72 -18.22 9.52
C THR A 286 7.15 -18.44 10.02
N ILE A 287 7.83 -17.38 10.49
CA ILE A 287 9.20 -17.50 10.98
C ILE A 287 9.22 -18.00 12.42
N GLY A 288 10.25 -18.81 12.73
CA GLY A 288 10.56 -19.25 14.08
C GLY A 288 12.06 -19.22 14.31
N GLY A 289 12.48 -18.98 15.55
CA GLY A 289 13.87 -19.06 15.95
C GLY A 289 14.53 -17.71 16.27
N ARG A 290 15.82 -17.75 16.63
CA ARG A 290 16.59 -16.58 17.07
C ARG A 290 16.75 -15.52 16.00
N VAL A 291 16.91 -15.93 14.74
CA VAL A 291 17.08 -15.00 13.60
C VAL A 291 15.85 -14.14 13.42
N GLY A 292 14.64 -14.73 13.52
CA GLY A 292 13.40 -13.96 13.42
C GLY A 292 13.26 -12.91 14.52
N LEU A 293 13.71 -13.23 15.72
CA LEU A 293 13.71 -12.29 16.84
C LEU A 293 14.67 -11.11 16.61
N VAL A 294 15.88 -11.38 16.10
CA VAL A 294 16.85 -10.32 15.78
C VAL A 294 16.29 -9.37 14.72
N ILE A 295 15.72 -9.92 13.64
CA ILE A 295 15.13 -9.09 12.57
C ILE A 295 13.95 -8.27 13.10
N LEU A 296 13.13 -8.83 13.99
CA LEU A 296 12.04 -8.08 14.66
C LEU A 296 12.58 -6.90 15.46
N TRP A 297 13.65 -7.12 16.26
CA TRP A 297 14.28 -6.05 17.02
C TRP A 297 14.91 -4.96 16.13
N VAL A 298 15.58 -5.34 15.05
CA VAL A 298 16.15 -4.39 14.08
C VAL A 298 15.03 -3.57 13.43
N ALA A 299 13.92 -4.21 13.03
CA ALA A 299 12.76 -3.53 12.48
C ALA A 299 12.11 -2.57 13.49
N PHE A 300 11.99 -3.00 14.74
CA PHE A 300 11.44 -2.17 15.83
C PHE A 300 12.33 -0.97 16.14
N LEU A 301 13.64 -1.15 16.21
CA LEU A 301 14.60 -0.05 16.41
C LEU A 301 14.59 0.93 15.25
N GLY A 302 14.54 0.46 14.01
CA GLY A 302 14.40 1.31 12.83
C GLY A 302 13.09 2.10 12.83
N TRP A 303 11.99 1.47 13.23
CA TRP A 303 10.70 2.12 13.39
C TRP A 303 10.74 3.18 14.51
N LEU A 304 11.34 2.86 15.66
CA LEU A 304 11.50 3.79 16.77
C LEU A 304 12.39 4.98 16.39
N ALA A 305 13.50 4.75 15.70
CA ALA A 305 14.36 5.81 15.20
C ALA A 305 13.64 6.76 14.24
N SER A 306 12.83 6.20 13.32
CA SER A 306 11.98 6.99 12.41
C SER A 306 10.94 7.82 13.17
N LEU A 307 10.38 7.27 14.25
CA LEU A 307 9.44 7.96 15.14
C LEU A 307 10.10 9.11 15.90
N LEU A 308 11.26 8.86 16.52
CA LEU A 308 12.02 9.89 17.27
C LEU A 308 12.46 11.04 16.38
N HIS A 309 12.92 10.73 15.18
CA HIS A 309 13.21 11.78 14.20
C HIS A 309 11.95 12.55 13.76
N ALA A 310 10.80 11.88 13.71
CA ALA A 310 9.53 12.54 13.40
C ALA A 310 9.05 13.50 14.49
N SER A 311 9.35 13.19 15.76
CA SER A 311 9.01 14.04 16.91
C SER A 311 9.98 15.20 17.15
N GLY A 312 11.07 15.29 16.38
CA GLY A 312 12.10 16.33 16.56
C GLY A 312 13.05 16.09 17.73
N TRP A 313 13.10 14.86 18.27
CA TRP A 313 14.00 14.47 19.37
C TRP A 313 15.40 14.05 18.86
N LEU A 314 15.54 13.79 17.59
CA LEU A 314 16.76 13.52 16.83
C LEU A 314 16.79 14.41 15.58
#